data_71a559f071950f907952296496d6d429
#
_entry.id   71a559f071950f907952296496d6d429
#
_cell.length_a   1.000
_cell.length_b   1.000
_cell.length_c   1.000
_cell.angle_alpha   90.00
_cell.angle_beta   90.00
_cell.angle_gamma   90.00
#
_symmetry.space_group_name_H-M   'P 1'
#
loop_
_entity.id
_entity.type
_entity.pdbx_description
1 polymer ?
#
loop_
_entity_poly.entity_id
_entity_poly.type
_entity_poly.pdbx_seq_one_letter_code
_entity_poly.pdbx_strand_id
1 'polypeptide(L)'
;MKPVIKNIDSFSNPILGTKDGVPTVVSLYHDHAPGESSKHHSHPWEHQVYITSGSGIVWVDGEEFSIKQGDFILVPPNSTHHFKNTGDGMLSRITFNPKESEEYL
;
A
#
# COMPACT_ATOMS: atom_id res chain seq x y z
N MET A 1 14.79 17.45 -17.63
CA MET A 1 14.39 17.11 -16.25
C MET A 1 15.07 15.82 -15.82
N LYS A 2 15.59 15.79 -14.61
CA LYS A 2 16.23 14.57 -14.07
C LYS A 2 15.21 13.72 -13.34
N PRO A 3 15.32 12.38 -13.44
CA PRO A 3 14.48 11.52 -12.62
C PRO A 3 14.89 11.63 -11.15
N VAL A 4 13.93 11.35 -10.25
CA VAL A 4 14.19 11.17 -8.82
C VAL A 4 14.24 9.66 -8.57
N ILE A 5 15.33 9.17 -7.99
CA ILE A 5 15.55 7.74 -7.77
C ILE A 5 15.74 7.50 -6.28
N LYS A 6 14.92 6.62 -5.72
CA LYS A 6 15.02 6.17 -4.32
C LYS A 6 15.17 4.65 -4.30
N ASN A 7 15.79 4.15 -3.25
CA ASN A 7 15.93 2.71 -3.07
C ASN A 7 15.19 2.27 -1.80
N ILE A 8 14.51 1.15 -1.90
CA ILE A 8 13.70 0.60 -0.81
C ILE A 8 14.54 0.18 0.41
N ASP A 9 15.85 -0.02 0.23
CA ASP A 9 16.75 -0.37 1.34
C ASP A 9 17.06 0.83 2.24
N SER A 10 16.76 2.04 1.79
CA SER A 10 16.96 3.25 2.60
C SER A 10 15.94 4.31 2.21
N PHE A 11 14.74 4.20 2.74
CA PHE A 11 13.65 5.12 2.43
C PHE A 11 12.88 5.50 3.70
N SER A 12 12.04 6.51 3.55
CA SER A 12 10.96 6.81 4.50
C SER A 12 9.68 6.99 3.71
N ASN A 13 8.54 6.67 4.31
CA ASN A 13 7.26 6.86 3.64
C ASN A 13 6.82 8.34 3.68
N PRO A 14 6.28 8.86 2.57
CA PRO A 14 6.18 8.18 1.29
C PRO A 14 7.57 7.99 0.64
N ILE A 15 7.72 6.93 -0.15
CA ILE A 15 8.96 6.69 -0.89
C ILE A 15 9.21 7.84 -1.86
N LEU A 16 8.21 8.10 -2.70
CA LEU A 16 8.15 9.27 -3.57
C LEU A 16 6.90 10.05 -3.18
N GLY A 17 7.09 11.29 -2.80
CA GLY A 17 6.03 12.13 -2.29
C GLY A 17 6.10 13.56 -2.80
N THR A 18 5.31 14.45 -2.21
CA THR A 18 5.21 15.84 -2.66
C THR A 18 6.53 16.59 -2.62
N LYS A 19 7.37 16.32 -1.62
CA LYS A 19 8.68 16.97 -1.55
C LYS A 19 9.65 16.52 -2.66
N ASP A 20 9.35 15.41 -3.33
CA ASP A 20 10.12 14.94 -4.49
C ASP A 20 9.58 15.51 -5.81
N GLY A 21 8.48 16.24 -5.76
CA GLY A 21 7.88 16.86 -6.92
C GLY A 21 6.90 15.98 -7.67
N VAL A 22 6.31 14.97 -7.05
CA VAL A 22 5.31 14.12 -7.72
C VAL A 22 4.14 14.97 -8.19
N PRO A 23 3.70 14.83 -9.47
CA PRO A 23 2.59 15.61 -9.97
C PRO A 23 1.21 15.11 -9.55
N THR A 24 1.01 13.80 -9.39
CA THR A 24 -0.31 13.21 -9.15
C THR A 24 -0.36 12.06 -8.16
N VAL A 25 0.71 11.27 -8.05
CA VAL A 25 0.72 10.00 -7.33
C VAL A 25 1.88 9.95 -6.34
N VAL A 26 1.59 9.46 -5.14
CA VAL A 26 2.59 9.12 -4.12
C VAL A 26 2.69 7.62 -3.97
N SER A 27 3.86 7.12 -3.61
CA SER A 27 4.09 5.69 -3.38
C SER A 27 4.61 5.43 -1.98
N LEU A 28 4.10 4.35 -1.39
CA LEU A 28 4.46 3.90 -0.03
C LEU A 28 4.85 2.43 -0.06
N TYR A 29 5.65 2.03 0.91
CA TYR A 29 6.03 0.64 1.10
C TYR A 29 5.73 0.23 2.54
N HIS A 30 5.12 -0.94 2.70
CA HIS A 30 4.82 -1.48 4.02
C HIS A 30 5.16 -2.97 4.09
N ASP A 31 5.68 -3.37 5.25
CA ASP A 31 5.92 -4.76 5.63
C ASP A 31 5.00 -5.11 6.78
N HIS A 32 4.43 -6.31 6.72
CA HIS A 32 3.64 -6.87 7.82
C HIS A 32 4.22 -8.22 8.20
N ALA A 33 4.60 -8.38 9.46
CA ALA A 33 5.03 -9.66 9.99
C ALA A 33 3.83 -10.62 10.08
N PRO A 34 4.05 -11.95 10.16
CA PRO A 34 2.95 -12.91 10.31
C PRO A 34 1.99 -12.51 11.42
N GLY A 35 0.69 -12.47 11.11
CA GLY A 35 -0.37 -12.08 12.03
C GLY A 35 -0.66 -10.59 12.12
N GLU A 36 0.20 -9.73 11.59
CA GLU A 36 -0.03 -8.29 11.60
C GLU A 36 -1.04 -7.84 10.56
N SER A 37 -1.77 -6.78 10.88
CA SER A 37 -2.75 -6.16 10.01
C SER A 37 -2.44 -4.68 9.82
N SER A 38 -2.83 -4.13 8.67
CA SER A 38 -2.87 -2.69 8.48
C SER A 38 -4.07 -2.09 9.20
N LYS A 39 -4.15 -0.76 9.27
CA LYS A 39 -5.30 -0.07 9.85
C LYS A 39 -6.58 -0.42 9.10
N HIS A 40 -7.65 -0.67 9.87
CA HIS A 40 -9.00 -0.84 9.35
C HIS A 40 -9.61 0.55 9.19
N HIS A 41 -9.73 1.03 7.95
CA HIS A 41 -10.15 2.40 7.68
C HIS A 41 -10.79 2.53 6.29
N SER A 42 -11.35 3.72 6.04
CA SER A 42 -11.83 4.12 4.72
C SER A 42 -11.37 5.54 4.41
N HIS A 43 -11.33 5.89 3.14
CA HIS A 43 -11.02 7.24 2.67
C HIS A 43 -11.59 7.46 1.26
N PRO A 44 -11.75 8.74 0.84
CA PRO A 44 -12.46 9.06 -0.41
C PRO A 44 -11.64 8.85 -1.68
N TRP A 45 -10.47 8.25 -1.61
CA TRP A 45 -9.64 7.93 -2.78
C TRP A 45 -9.41 6.45 -2.92
N GLU A 46 -9.03 6.05 -4.13
CA GLU A 46 -8.62 4.67 -4.41
C GLU A 46 -7.20 4.41 -3.93
N HIS A 47 -6.92 3.15 -3.63
CA HIS A 47 -5.56 2.63 -3.54
C HIS A 47 -5.32 1.64 -4.67
N GLN A 48 -4.12 1.65 -5.23
CA GLN A 48 -3.65 0.55 -6.04
C GLN A 48 -2.45 -0.05 -5.32
N VAL A 49 -2.49 -1.35 -5.09
CA VAL A 49 -1.52 -2.05 -4.26
C VAL A 49 -0.92 -3.20 -5.03
N TYR A 50 0.41 -3.30 -5.01
CA TYR A 50 1.15 -4.42 -5.57
C TYR A 50 1.80 -5.21 -4.45
N ILE A 51 1.56 -6.53 -4.40
CA ILE A 51 2.16 -7.42 -3.41
C ILE A 51 3.52 -7.87 -3.92
N THR A 52 4.58 -7.44 -3.27
CA THR A 52 5.96 -7.74 -3.69
C THR A 52 6.46 -9.06 -3.11
N SER A 53 5.96 -9.48 -1.96
CA SER A 53 6.32 -10.76 -1.34
C SER A 53 5.27 -11.21 -0.34
N GLY A 54 5.23 -12.52 -0.09
CA GLY A 54 4.35 -13.11 0.92
C GLY A 54 2.94 -13.39 0.44
N SER A 55 2.07 -13.69 1.39
CA SER A 55 0.66 -13.98 1.14
C SER A 55 -0.18 -13.52 2.34
N GLY A 56 -1.45 -13.28 2.10
CA GLY A 56 -2.36 -12.86 3.15
C GLY A 56 -3.77 -12.68 2.62
N ILE A 57 -4.50 -11.78 3.26
CA ILE A 57 -5.84 -11.38 2.82
C ILE A 57 -5.95 -9.86 2.73
N VAL A 58 -6.82 -9.40 1.85
CA VAL A 58 -7.38 -8.05 1.90
C VAL A 58 -8.86 -8.18 2.24
N TRP A 59 -9.28 -7.42 3.25
CA TRP A 59 -10.68 -7.35 3.67
C TRP A 59 -11.27 -6.03 3.14
N VAL A 60 -12.36 -6.13 2.41
CA VAL A 60 -13.01 -4.97 1.80
C VAL A 60 -14.52 -5.08 2.01
N ASP A 61 -15.09 -4.13 2.74
CA ASP A 61 -16.54 -4.02 2.99
C ASP A 61 -17.21 -5.34 3.36
N GLY A 62 -16.60 -6.11 4.25
CA GLY A 62 -17.18 -7.35 4.79
C GLY A 62 -16.75 -8.64 4.09
N GLU A 63 -15.95 -8.56 3.04
CA GLU A 63 -15.46 -9.74 2.32
C GLU A 63 -13.95 -9.87 2.40
N GLU A 64 -13.47 -11.08 2.56
CA GLU A 64 -12.06 -11.41 2.52
C GLU A 64 -11.66 -11.96 1.16
N PHE A 65 -10.52 -11.52 0.66
CA PHE A 65 -9.95 -12.01 -0.60
C PHE A 65 -8.51 -12.43 -0.35
N SER A 66 -8.14 -13.63 -0.81
CA SER A 66 -6.75 -14.10 -0.71
C SER A 66 -5.86 -13.33 -1.68
N ILE A 67 -4.69 -12.94 -1.20
CA ILE A 67 -3.68 -12.23 -1.99
C ILE A 67 -2.31 -12.87 -1.81
N LYS A 68 -1.46 -12.72 -2.81
CA LYS A 68 -0.09 -13.28 -2.79
C LYS A 68 0.83 -12.45 -3.68
N GLN A 69 2.11 -12.74 -3.59
CA GLN A 69 3.14 -12.13 -4.42
C GLN A 69 2.72 -12.08 -5.88
N GLY A 70 2.86 -10.92 -6.49
CA GLY A 70 2.51 -10.68 -7.89
C GLY A 70 1.11 -10.11 -8.09
N ASP A 71 0.25 -10.10 -7.07
CA ASP A 71 -1.11 -9.57 -7.21
C ASP A 71 -1.12 -8.04 -7.21
N PHE A 72 -1.95 -7.48 -8.09
CA PHE A 72 -2.34 -6.08 -8.06
C PHE A 72 -3.77 -5.97 -7.58
N ILE A 73 -4.00 -5.07 -6.64
CA ILE A 73 -5.32 -4.88 -6.02
C ILE A 73 -5.77 -3.45 -6.21
N LEU A 74 -6.99 -3.26 -6.72
CA LEU A 74 -7.66 -1.98 -6.68
C LEU A 74 -8.58 -1.96 -5.47
N VAL A 75 -8.29 -1.08 -4.52
CA VAL A 75 -9.18 -0.83 -3.38
C VAL A 75 -10.03 0.39 -3.73
N PRO A 76 -11.36 0.20 -3.89
CA PRO A 76 -12.22 1.31 -4.34
C PRO A 76 -12.28 2.46 -3.34
N PRO A 77 -12.58 3.69 -3.82
CA PRO A 77 -12.80 4.82 -2.92
C PRO A 77 -13.94 4.52 -1.95
N ASN A 78 -13.81 5.04 -0.72
CA ASN A 78 -14.83 4.97 0.35
C ASN A 78 -15.10 3.56 0.88
N SER A 79 -14.38 2.54 0.42
CA SER A 79 -14.52 1.20 0.99
C SER A 79 -13.75 1.09 2.30
N THR A 80 -14.34 0.41 3.29
CA THR A 80 -13.62 0.08 4.53
C THR A 80 -12.75 -1.14 4.26
N HIS A 81 -11.47 -1.05 4.56
CA HIS A 81 -10.52 -2.09 4.17
C HIS A 81 -9.35 -2.21 5.13
N HIS A 82 -8.70 -3.37 5.08
CA HIS A 82 -7.38 -3.59 5.69
C HIS A 82 -6.70 -4.80 5.02
N PHE A 83 -5.39 -4.87 5.20
CA PHE A 83 -4.56 -6.01 4.77
C PHE A 83 -4.12 -6.76 6.01
N LYS A 84 -4.06 -8.10 5.91
CA LYS A 84 -3.57 -8.94 7.00
C LYS A 84 -2.64 -10.01 6.47
N ASN A 85 -1.50 -10.17 7.13
CA ASN A 85 -0.57 -11.25 6.84
C ASN A 85 -1.05 -12.54 7.49
N THR A 86 -1.46 -13.51 6.69
CA THR A 86 -1.90 -14.84 7.14
C THR A 86 -0.89 -15.91 6.77
N GLY A 87 0.24 -15.54 6.19
CA GLY A 87 1.30 -16.47 5.81
C GLY A 87 2.37 -16.59 6.90
N ASP A 88 3.45 -17.30 6.55
CA ASP A 88 4.55 -17.59 7.47
C ASP A 88 5.70 -16.60 7.36
N GLY A 89 5.80 -15.90 6.23
CA GLY A 89 6.84 -14.93 5.97
C GLY A 89 6.31 -13.50 5.98
N MET A 90 7.17 -12.54 5.66
CA MET A 90 6.79 -11.14 5.57
C MET A 90 5.84 -10.91 4.40
N LEU A 91 4.76 -10.17 4.63
CA LEU A 91 3.88 -9.66 3.57
C LEU A 91 4.32 -8.24 3.27
N SER A 92 4.79 -8.01 2.05
CA SER A 92 5.29 -6.70 1.63
C SER A 92 4.47 -6.16 0.46
N ARG A 93 4.19 -4.87 0.50
CA ARG A 93 3.34 -4.23 -0.51
C ARG A 93 3.79 -2.81 -0.82
N ILE A 94 3.58 -2.42 -2.06
CA ILE A 94 3.72 -1.03 -2.51
C ILE A 94 2.32 -0.50 -2.75
N THR A 95 2.02 0.66 -2.19
CA THR A 95 0.72 1.32 -2.34
C THR A 95 0.90 2.62 -3.12
N PHE A 96 0.02 2.83 -4.11
CA PHE A 96 -0.05 4.06 -4.89
C PHE A 96 -1.32 4.81 -4.53
N ASN A 97 -1.17 6.05 -4.10
CA ASN A 97 -2.27 6.92 -3.69
C ASN A 97 -2.22 8.24 -4.46
N PRO A 98 -3.35 8.94 -4.60
CA PRO A 98 -3.31 10.31 -5.09
C PRO A 98 -2.43 11.18 -4.18
N LYS A 99 -1.77 12.15 -4.75
CA LYS A 99 -0.86 13.03 -4.00
C LYS A 99 -1.56 13.74 -2.83
N GLU A 100 -2.85 14.05 -2.97
CA GLU A 100 -3.66 14.70 -1.94
C GLU A 100 -3.78 13.88 -0.66
N SER A 101 -3.59 12.55 -0.76
CA SER A 101 -3.64 11.66 0.40
C SER A 101 -2.46 11.84 1.35
N GLU A 102 -1.37 12.45 0.91
CA GLU A 102 -0.13 12.51 1.69
C GLU A 102 -0.32 13.24 3.03
N GLU A 103 -1.16 14.25 3.08
CA GLU A 103 -1.41 14.98 4.34
C GLU A 103 -2.12 14.14 5.40
N TYR A 104 -2.64 12.96 5.05
CA TYR A 104 -3.33 12.04 5.95
C TYR A 104 -2.49 10.82 6.35
N LEU A 105 -1.23 10.80 5.95
CA LEU A 105 -0.32 9.70 6.27
C LEU A 105 0.28 9.83 7.67
#